data_5ae6ccec6ccc22589b609f8c622a4ebc
#
_entry.id   5ae6ccec6ccc22589b609f8c622a4ebc
#
_cell.length_a   1.000
_cell.length_b   1.000
_cell.length_c   1.000
_cell.angle_alpha   90.00
_cell.angle_beta   90.00
_cell.angle_gamma   90.00
#
_symmetry.space_group_name_H-M   'P 1'
#
loop_
_entity.id
_entity.type
_entity.pdbx_description
1 polymer ?
#
loop_
_entity_poly.entity_id
_entity_poly.type
_entity_poly.pdbx_seq_one_letter_code
_entity_poly.pdbx_strand_id
1 'polypeptide(L)'
;MIKNKIYTIVSKIKNVVKDKSKNLHEPIFKGNEIKYLNECIKSTFVSSSGKFVDLFEKKLANYTKSKNAVSIINGTSAIHILLKSIDVKTNDEVIVPSLTFVATANAVKYCGAHPNFVDIKENNLGICPIKLKKYLEKIVIKKKNCSVNKNNGRTIKALIAVHIFG
;
A
#
# COMPACT_ATOMS: atom_id res chain seq x y z
N MET A 1 22.93 -15.60 -27.49
CA MET A 1 22.30 -16.32 -26.36
C MET A 1 21.22 -15.52 -25.65
N ILE A 2 21.42 -14.25 -25.29
CA ILE A 2 20.40 -13.39 -24.58
C ILE A 2 19.18 -13.12 -25.46
N LYS A 3 19.34 -12.77 -26.75
CA LYS A 3 18.20 -12.52 -27.66
C LYS A 3 17.23 -13.70 -27.74
N ASN A 4 17.73 -14.94 -27.83
CA ASN A 4 16.86 -16.12 -27.89
C ASN A 4 16.04 -16.33 -26.59
N LYS A 5 16.60 -16.03 -25.42
CA LYS A 5 15.88 -16.07 -24.15
C LYS A 5 14.78 -15.02 -24.07
N ILE A 6 15.05 -13.80 -24.55
CA ILE A 6 14.03 -12.73 -24.60
C ILE A 6 12.88 -13.11 -25.53
N TYR A 7 13.16 -13.62 -26.74
CA TYR A 7 12.11 -14.09 -27.66
C TYR A 7 11.27 -15.20 -27.05
N THR A 8 11.87 -16.15 -26.34
CA THR A 8 11.13 -17.22 -25.66
C THR A 8 10.22 -16.69 -24.58
N ILE A 9 10.69 -15.72 -23.77
CA ILE A 9 9.87 -15.09 -22.72
C ILE A 9 8.71 -14.31 -23.35
N VAL A 10 8.98 -13.48 -24.34
CA VAL A 10 7.95 -12.69 -25.04
C VAL A 10 6.91 -13.59 -25.69
N SER A 11 7.33 -14.68 -26.34
CA SER A 11 6.42 -15.66 -26.94
C SER A 11 5.52 -16.31 -25.90
N LYS A 12 6.06 -16.73 -24.76
CA LYS A 12 5.26 -17.29 -23.64
C LYS A 12 4.24 -16.28 -23.10
N ILE A 13 4.66 -15.02 -22.90
CA ILE A 13 3.76 -13.95 -22.46
C ILE A 13 2.63 -13.75 -23.50
N LYS A 14 2.95 -13.63 -24.79
CA LYS A 14 1.95 -13.49 -25.87
C LYS A 14 0.94 -14.63 -25.89
N ASN A 15 1.40 -15.87 -25.69
CA ASN A 15 0.51 -17.04 -25.66
C ASN A 15 -0.47 -16.99 -24.48
N VAL A 16 -0.06 -16.47 -23.33
CA VAL A 16 -0.91 -16.29 -22.14
C VAL A 16 -1.89 -15.13 -22.34
N VAL A 17 -1.41 -14.01 -22.86
CA VAL A 17 -2.20 -12.78 -23.03
C VAL A 17 -3.10 -12.83 -24.30
N LYS A 18 -2.89 -13.82 -25.20
CA LYS A 18 -3.67 -14.03 -26.45
C LYS A 18 -3.77 -12.76 -27.31
N ASP A 19 -2.65 -12.10 -27.55
CA ASP A 19 -2.49 -10.91 -28.41
C ASP A 19 -3.41 -9.72 -28.14
N LYS A 20 -4.11 -9.69 -27.00
CA LYS A 20 -4.89 -8.53 -26.58
C LYS A 20 -4.03 -7.66 -25.65
N SER A 21 -3.90 -6.38 -25.97
CA SER A 21 -3.33 -5.43 -25.02
C SER A 21 -4.22 -5.43 -23.78
N LYS A 22 -3.68 -5.84 -22.65
CA LYS A 22 -4.40 -5.85 -21.38
C LYS A 22 -3.62 -4.99 -20.38
N ASN A 23 -4.34 -4.14 -19.68
CA ASN A 23 -3.76 -3.43 -18.57
C ASN A 23 -3.53 -4.39 -17.40
N LEU A 24 -2.49 -4.15 -16.61
CA LEU A 24 -2.14 -5.02 -15.49
C LEU A 24 -3.25 -5.08 -14.43
N HIS A 25 -3.97 -3.99 -14.22
CA HIS A 25 -5.03 -3.84 -13.24
C HIS A 25 -6.24 -3.14 -13.88
N GLU A 26 -6.87 -3.80 -14.84
CA GLU A 26 -8.07 -3.27 -15.45
C GLU A 26 -9.28 -3.51 -14.52
N PRO A 27 -10.02 -2.46 -14.12
CA PRO A 27 -11.19 -2.62 -13.28
C PRO A 27 -12.30 -3.31 -14.05
N ILE A 28 -13.05 -4.17 -13.35
CA ILE A 28 -14.18 -4.91 -13.93
C ILE A 28 -15.45 -4.50 -13.18
N PHE A 29 -16.41 -3.93 -13.91
CA PHE A 29 -17.71 -3.51 -13.39
C PHE A 29 -18.79 -4.47 -13.91
N LYS A 30 -19.13 -5.50 -13.12
CA LYS A 30 -20.14 -6.52 -13.48
C LYS A 30 -21.22 -6.71 -12.41
N GLY A 31 -21.21 -5.86 -11.39
CA GLY A 31 -22.12 -5.93 -10.25
C GLY A 31 -23.18 -4.82 -10.27
N ASN A 32 -23.44 -4.27 -9.11
CA ASN A 32 -24.47 -3.26 -8.89
C ASN A 32 -23.92 -1.81 -8.96
N GLU A 33 -22.71 -1.60 -9.49
CA GLU A 33 -22.02 -0.32 -9.47
C GLU A 33 -22.88 0.80 -10.08
N ILE A 34 -23.41 0.56 -11.30
CA ILE A 34 -24.25 1.53 -12.01
C ILE A 34 -25.55 1.82 -11.23
N LYS A 35 -26.15 0.79 -10.62
CA LYS A 35 -27.36 0.96 -9.82
C LYS A 35 -27.08 1.86 -8.62
N TYR A 36 -26.01 1.62 -7.87
CA TYR A 36 -25.65 2.41 -6.70
C TYR A 36 -25.26 3.84 -7.05
N LEU A 37 -24.52 4.04 -8.14
CA LEU A 37 -24.21 5.38 -8.65
C LEU A 37 -25.48 6.15 -9.02
N ASN A 38 -26.42 5.53 -9.71
CA ASN A 38 -27.71 6.16 -10.04
C ASN A 38 -28.51 6.51 -8.79
N GLU A 39 -28.49 5.67 -7.76
CA GLU A 39 -29.13 5.99 -6.46
C GLU A 39 -28.46 7.20 -5.79
N CYS A 40 -27.13 7.29 -5.81
CA CYS A 40 -26.40 8.45 -5.29
C CYS A 40 -26.79 9.74 -6.01
N ILE A 41 -26.82 9.72 -7.35
CA ILE A 41 -27.15 10.89 -8.16
C ILE A 41 -28.60 11.31 -7.88
N LYS A 42 -29.55 10.38 -7.87
CA LYS A 42 -30.99 10.67 -7.61
C LYS A 42 -31.21 11.22 -6.21
N SER A 43 -30.46 10.76 -5.22
CA SER A 43 -30.57 11.26 -3.85
C SER A 43 -29.81 12.57 -3.59
N THR A 44 -28.99 13.03 -4.55
CA THR A 44 -28.07 14.17 -4.45
C THR A 44 -26.94 14.02 -3.41
N PHE A 45 -26.86 12.91 -2.70
CA PHE A 45 -25.77 12.60 -1.77
C PHE A 45 -24.54 12.06 -2.53
N VAL A 46 -23.76 12.97 -3.07
CA VAL A 46 -22.55 12.69 -3.89
C VAL A 46 -21.24 13.15 -3.23
N SER A 47 -21.28 13.39 -1.92
CA SER A 47 -20.13 13.86 -1.13
C SER A 47 -19.57 12.78 -0.20
N SER A 48 -18.82 13.19 0.82
CA SER A 48 -18.23 12.31 1.85
C SER A 48 -19.23 11.76 2.87
N SER A 49 -20.50 12.07 2.74
CA SER A 49 -21.58 11.55 3.59
C SER A 49 -22.71 10.97 2.74
N GLY A 50 -23.41 9.97 3.26
CA GLY A 50 -24.54 9.37 2.60
C GLY A 50 -24.67 7.88 2.86
N LYS A 51 -25.85 7.32 2.51
CA LYS A 51 -26.22 5.91 2.74
C LYS A 51 -25.12 4.89 2.36
N PHE A 52 -24.43 5.09 1.25
CA PHE A 52 -23.44 4.13 0.78
C PHE A 52 -22.10 4.24 1.50
N VAL A 53 -21.75 5.44 2.00
CA VAL A 53 -20.58 5.63 2.86
C VAL A 53 -20.81 4.86 4.17
N ASP A 54 -21.92 5.10 4.85
CA ASP A 54 -22.28 4.44 6.11
C ASP A 54 -22.36 2.91 5.95
N LEU A 55 -22.98 2.45 4.85
CA LEU A 55 -23.10 1.03 4.55
C LEU A 55 -21.75 0.37 4.30
N PHE A 56 -20.86 1.05 3.58
CA PHE A 56 -19.50 0.56 3.30
C PHE A 56 -18.70 0.43 4.61
N GLU A 57 -18.67 1.48 5.42
CA GLU A 57 -17.95 1.50 6.70
C GLU A 57 -18.46 0.41 7.63
N LYS A 58 -19.77 0.27 7.77
CA LYS A 58 -20.40 -0.78 8.59
C LYS A 58 -20.04 -2.19 8.10
N LYS A 59 -20.15 -2.44 6.79
CA LYS A 59 -19.80 -3.74 6.20
C LYS A 59 -18.32 -4.06 6.34
N LEU A 60 -17.45 -3.08 6.13
CA LEU A 60 -16.02 -3.25 6.26
C LEU A 60 -15.62 -3.53 7.72
N ALA A 61 -16.15 -2.77 8.67
CA ALA A 61 -15.94 -3.00 10.09
C ALA A 61 -16.37 -4.41 10.52
N ASN A 62 -17.54 -4.87 10.08
CA ASN A 62 -18.03 -6.23 10.35
C ASN A 62 -17.13 -7.31 9.72
N TYR A 63 -16.72 -7.12 8.48
CA TYR A 63 -15.86 -8.07 7.76
C TYR A 63 -14.49 -8.22 8.41
N THR A 64 -13.89 -7.10 8.78
CA THR A 64 -12.55 -7.07 9.42
C THR A 64 -12.60 -7.32 10.93
N LYS A 65 -13.80 -7.45 11.53
CA LYS A 65 -14.04 -7.54 12.98
C LYS A 65 -13.43 -6.36 13.76
N SER A 66 -13.29 -5.22 13.10
CA SER A 66 -12.87 -3.97 13.74
C SER A 66 -14.07 -3.23 14.36
N LYS A 67 -13.80 -2.43 15.39
CA LYS A 67 -14.83 -1.64 16.05
C LYS A 67 -15.44 -0.60 15.10
N ASN A 68 -14.61 0.04 14.29
CA ASN A 68 -15.00 1.07 13.34
C ASN A 68 -14.20 0.92 12.05
N ALA A 69 -14.74 1.44 10.96
CA ALA A 69 -14.02 1.68 9.71
C ALA A 69 -14.33 3.12 9.27
N VAL A 70 -13.37 3.73 8.58
CA VAL A 70 -13.51 5.07 8.02
C VAL A 70 -13.15 5.01 6.55
N SER A 71 -14.07 5.44 5.70
CA SER A 71 -13.86 5.51 4.26
C SER A 71 -12.98 6.71 3.90
N ILE A 72 -12.02 6.48 3.04
CA ILE A 72 -11.09 7.50 2.53
C ILE A 72 -11.12 7.46 1.01
N ILE A 73 -10.86 8.60 0.37
CA ILE A 73 -10.98 8.76 -1.08
C ILE A 73 -10.07 7.82 -1.89
N ASN A 74 -8.90 7.47 -1.36
CA ASN A 74 -7.96 6.51 -1.96
C ASN A 74 -6.95 5.99 -0.94
N GLY A 75 -6.22 4.93 -1.30
CA GLY A 75 -5.22 4.30 -0.43
C GLY A 75 -4.04 5.20 -0.09
N THR A 76 -3.62 6.09 -0.97
CA THR A 76 -2.53 7.05 -0.70
C THR A 76 -2.89 7.98 0.44
N SER A 77 -4.09 8.56 0.39
CA SER A 77 -4.62 9.42 1.46
C SER A 77 -4.81 8.65 2.76
N ALA A 78 -5.27 7.39 2.68
CA ALA A 78 -5.42 6.54 3.86
C ALA A 78 -4.07 6.29 4.56
N ILE A 79 -3.02 5.93 3.82
CA ILE A 79 -1.68 5.72 4.37
C ILE A 79 -1.15 7.03 4.98
N HIS A 80 -1.32 8.16 4.28
CA HIS A 80 -0.88 9.47 4.79
C HIS A 80 -1.55 9.82 6.12
N ILE A 81 -2.88 9.67 6.21
CA ILE A 81 -3.63 9.94 7.44
C ILE A 81 -3.18 9.00 8.57
N LEU A 82 -3.01 7.71 8.29
CA LEU A 82 -2.51 6.74 9.28
C LEU A 82 -1.13 7.12 9.80
N LEU A 83 -0.21 7.51 8.93
CA LEU A 83 1.12 7.97 9.34
C LEU A 83 1.05 9.24 10.21
N LYS A 84 0.17 10.18 9.88
CA LYS A 84 -0.08 11.37 10.70
C LYS A 84 -0.70 11.01 12.05
N SER A 85 -1.63 10.05 12.10
CA SER A 85 -2.30 9.64 13.34
C SER A 85 -1.36 8.99 14.37
N ILE A 86 -0.27 8.36 13.90
CA ILE A 86 0.79 7.83 14.77
C ILE A 86 1.94 8.82 14.98
N ASP A 87 1.73 10.09 14.63
CA ASP A 87 2.65 11.20 14.86
C ASP A 87 3.99 11.03 14.10
N VAL A 88 3.94 10.59 12.84
CA VAL A 88 5.11 10.64 11.94
C VAL A 88 5.39 12.09 11.59
N LYS A 89 6.63 12.53 11.83
CA LYS A 89 7.09 13.91 11.68
C LYS A 89 8.13 14.05 10.58
N THR A 90 8.42 15.29 10.25
CA THR A 90 9.55 15.64 9.37
C THR A 90 10.84 15.04 9.91
N ASN A 91 11.63 14.45 9.01
CA ASN A 91 12.88 13.74 9.29
C ASN A 91 12.75 12.39 10.02
N ASP A 92 11.56 11.92 10.38
CA ASP A 92 11.41 10.52 10.78
C ASP A 92 11.69 9.56 9.61
N GLU A 93 11.92 8.30 9.91
CA GLU A 93 11.99 7.21 8.93
C GLU A 93 10.79 6.29 9.05
N VAL A 94 10.28 5.85 7.90
CA VAL A 94 9.28 4.80 7.79
C VAL A 94 9.84 3.69 6.90
N ILE A 95 9.85 2.46 7.41
CA ILE A 95 10.32 1.30 6.69
C ILE A 95 9.25 0.89 5.67
N VAL A 96 9.67 0.70 4.41
CA VAL A 96 8.81 0.30 3.30
C VAL A 96 9.49 -0.79 2.46
N PRO A 97 8.76 -1.73 1.84
CA PRO A 97 9.37 -2.70 0.96
C PRO A 97 9.92 -2.04 -0.30
N SER A 98 11.01 -2.58 -0.85
CA SER A 98 11.61 -2.10 -2.11
C SER A 98 10.71 -2.35 -3.33
N LEU A 99 9.83 -3.34 -3.27
CA LEU A 99 8.79 -3.58 -4.26
C LEU A 99 7.44 -3.17 -3.67
N THR A 100 6.90 -2.05 -4.15
CA THR A 100 5.63 -1.49 -3.70
C THR A 100 5.07 -0.54 -4.75
N PHE A 101 3.80 -0.19 -4.63
CA PHE A 101 3.23 0.91 -5.39
C PHE A 101 3.83 2.24 -4.91
N VAL A 102 4.09 3.15 -5.82
CA VAL A 102 4.74 4.45 -5.52
C VAL A 102 4.01 5.25 -4.43
N ALA A 103 2.70 5.05 -4.29
CA ALA A 103 1.88 5.68 -3.26
C ALA A 103 2.39 5.46 -1.83
N THR A 104 2.96 4.27 -1.55
CA THR A 104 3.52 3.95 -0.23
C THR A 104 4.66 4.90 0.14
N ALA A 105 5.62 5.08 -0.76
CA ALA A 105 6.75 5.99 -0.54
C ALA A 105 6.30 7.46 -0.55
N ASN A 106 5.37 7.83 -1.44
CA ASN A 106 4.84 9.20 -1.52
C ASN A 106 4.11 9.60 -0.24
N ALA A 107 3.29 8.72 0.35
CA ALA A 107 2.59 9.00 1.61
C ALA A 107 3.59 9.30 2.75
N VAL A 108 4.71 8.59 2.81
CA VAL A 108 5.81 8.89 3.75
C VAL A 108 6.41 10.27 3.47
N LYS A 109 6.66 10.58 2.20
CA LYS A 109 7.20 11.90 1.80
C LYS A 109 6.23 13.04 2.10
N TYR A 110 4.93 12.84 2.01
CA TYR A 110 3.92 13.85 2.37
C TYR A 110 3.93 14.19 3.86
N CYS A 111 4.41 13.29 4.72
CA CYS A 111 4.68 13.59 6.12
C CYS A 111 5.98 14.36 6.36
N GLY A 112 6.78 14.65 5.32
CA GLY A 112 8.14 15.18 5.44
C GLY A 112 9.17 14.14 5.94
N ALA A 113 8.75 12.86 6.04
CA ALA A 113 9.56 11.75 6.49
C ALA A 113 10.36 11.10 5.33
N HIS A 114 11.21 10.16 5.68
CA HIS A 114 12.07 9.44 4.73
C HIS A 114 11.67 7.98 4.62
N PRO A 115 11.31 7.48 3.43
CA PRO A 115 11.13 6.05 3.22
C PRO A 115 12.49 5.34 3.32
N ASN A 116 12.56 4.33 4.17
CA ASN A 116 13.71 3.46 4.33
C ASN A 116 13.36 2.11 3.70
N PHE A 117 13.93 1.84 2.51
CA PHE A 117 13.59 0.67 1.72
C PHE A 117 14.29 -0.58 2.26
N VAL A 118 13.50 -1.66 2.38
CA VAL A 118 13.98 -2.97 2.83
C VAL A 118 13.70 -4.06 1.80
N ASP A 119 14.46 -5.14 1.88
CA ASP A 119 14.42 -6.23 0.91
C ASP A 119 13.17 -7.10 1.07
N ILE A 120 12.78 -7.73 -0.03
CA ILE A 120 11.61 -8.57 -0.17
C ILE A 120 11.97 -10.05 -0.25
N LYS A 121 10.97 -10.93 -0.06
CA LYS A 121 11.08 -12.35 -0.37
C LYS A 121 10.81 -12.61 -1.85
N GLU A 122 11.52 -13.54 -2.44
CA GLU A 122 11.35 -13.93 -3.84
C GLU A 122 10.03 -14.66 -4.10
N ASN A 123 9.52 -15.41 -3.12
CA ASN A 123 8.38 -16.28 -3.32
C ASN A 123 7.02 -15.57 -3.20
N ASN A 124 6.90 -14.53 -2.39
CA ASN A 124 5.61 -13.82 -2.20
C ASN A 124 5.73 -12.31 -2.39
N LEU A 125 6.92 -11.79 -2.71
CA LEU A 125 7.23 -10.40 -2.99
C LEU A 125 6.90 -9.41 -1.85
N GLY A 126 6.54 -9.92 -0.67
CA GLY A 126 6.40 -9.13 0.55
C GLY A 126 7.72 -8.90 1.27
N ILE A 127 7.74 -8.06 2.31
CA ILE A 127 8.94 -7.83 3.13
C ILE A 127 9.50 -9.17 3.64
N CYS A 128 10.82 -9.36 3.54
CA CYS A 128 11.50 -10.52 4.08
C CYS A 128 11.77 -10.34 5.58
N PRO A 129 11.09 -11.04 6.50
CA PRO A 129 11.28 -10.83 7.94
C PRO A 129 12.71 -11.14 8.41
N ILE A 130 13.34 -12.15 7.81
CA ILE A 130 14.71 -12.56 8.17
C ILE A 130 15.72 -11.46 7.77
N LYS A 131 15.61 -10.94 6.55
CA LYS A 131 16.48 -9.86 6.06
C LYS A 131 16.19 -8.56 6.83
N LEU A 132 14.91 -8.26 7.09
CA LEU A 132 14.50 -7.12 7.89
C LEU A 132 15.10 -7.16 9.30
N LYS A 133 15.00 -8.31 9.99
CA LYS A 133 15.59 -8.48 11.32
C LYS A 133 17.07 -8.18 11.31
N LYS A 134 17.85 -8.81 10.41
CA LYS A 134 19.29 -8.57 10.27
C LYS A 134 19.61 -7.11 9.96
N TYR A 135 18.80 -6.47 9.12
CA TYR A 135 18.97 -5.05 8.79
C TYR A 135 18.73 -4.16 10.01
N LEU A 136 17.65 -4.38 10.75
CA LEU A 136 17.34 -3.61 11.96
C LEU A 136 18.38 -3.81 13.05
N GLU A 137 18.87 -5.02 13.29
CA GLU A 137 19.97 -5.30 14.23
C GLU A 137 21.24 -4.50 13.88
N LYS A 138 21.48 -4.31 12.57
CA LYS A 138 22.64 -3.55 12.09
C LYS A 138 22.49 -2.04 12.25
N ILE A 139 21.28 -1.48 12.08
CA ILE A 139 21.12 -0.01 11.98
C ILE A 139 20.47 0.62 13.22
N VAL A 140 19.75 -0.14 14.06
CA VAL A 140 18.91 0.41 15.11
C VAL A 140 19.68 0.53 16.43
N ILE A 141 19.59 1.70 17.05
CA ILE A 141 19.87 1.92 18.47
C ILE A 141 18.54 2.14 19.17
N LYS A 142 18.24 1.31 20.17
CA LYS A 142 17.06 1.50 21.03
C LYS A 142 17.36 2.61 22.05
N LYS A 143 16.51 3.64 22.06
CA LYS A 143 16.44 4.65 23.11
C LYS A 143 15.20 4.38 23.97
N LYS A 144 15.09 5.04 25.14
CA LYS A 144 14.01 4.79 26.12
C LYS A 144 12.60 4.72 25.49
N ASN A 145 12.31 5.57 24.52
CA ASN A 145 10.97 5.68 23.92
C ASN A 145 10.95 5.60 22.38
N CYS A 146 12.07 5.31 21.73
CA CYS A 146 12.13 5.27 20.26
C CYS A 146 13.27 4.38 19.76
N SER A 147 13.17 3.98 18.50
CA SER A 147 14.21 3.31 17.73
C SER A 147 14.86 4.33 16.79
N VAL A 148 16.16 4.46 16.83
CA VAL A 148 16.90 5.45 16.04
C VAL A 148 17.84 4.73 15.08
N ASN A 149 17.87 5.18 13.83
CA ASN A 149 18.84 4.73 12.86
C ASN A 149 20.20 5.38 13.16
N LYS A 150 21.18 4.58 13.58
CA LYS A 150 22.52 5.07 13.99
C LYS A 150 23.30 5.73 12.86
N ASN A 151 22.97 5.42 11.60
CA ASN A 151 23.72 5.93 10.45
C ASN A 151 23.37 7.40 10.12
N ASN A 152 22.17 7.86 10.51
CA ASN A 152 21.67 9.18 10.16
C ASN A 152 20.94 9.92 11.31
N GLY A 153 20.81 9.27 12.47
CA GLY A 153 20.19 9.85 13.66
C GLY A 153 18.66 9.97 13.62
N ARG A 154 17.99 9.48 12.57
CA ARG A 154 16.53 9.59 12.41
C ARG A 154 15.77 8.57 13.23
N THR A 155 14.60 8.95 13.73
CA THR A 155 13.70 8.02 14.41
C THR A 155 12.99 7.13 13.40
N ILE A 156 13.10 5.83 13.58
CA ILE A 156 12.31 4.85 12.80
C ILE A 156 10.95 4.72 13.49
N LYS A 157 9.92 5.32 12.89
CA LYS A 157 8.62 5.52 13.52
C LYS A 157 7.62 4.41 13.19
N ALA A 158 7.67 3.87 11.98
CA ALA A 158 6.72 2.88 11.49
C ALA A 158 7.33 1.94 10.46
N LEU A 159 6.59 0.87 10.17
CA LEU A 159 6.80 -0.03 9.04
C LEU A 159 5.49 -0.20 8.30
N ILE A 160 5.51 -0.08 6.98
CA ILE A 160 4.38 -0.36 6.11
C ILE A 160 4.60 -1.70 5.43
N ALA A 161 3.82 -2.70 5.79
CA ALA A 161 3.80 -3.98 5.08
C ALA A 161 2.90 -3.87 3.84
N VAL A 162 3.39 -4.36 2.71
CA VAL A 162 2.64 -4.37 1.45
C VAL A 162 2.58 -5.80 0.94
N HIS A 163 1.38 -6.26 0.64
CA HIS A 163 1.09 -7.57 0.06
C HIS A 163 0.74 -7.37 -1.41
N ILE A 164 1.72 -7.59 -2.31
CA ILE A 164 1.60 -7.27 -3.74
C ILE A 164 0.51 -8.12 -4.42
N PHE A 165 0.46 -9.40 -4.08
CA PHE A 165 -0.49 -10.35 -4.66
C PHE A 165 -1.33 -11.09 -3.60
N GLY A 166 -1.39 -10.58 -2.38
CA GLY A 166 -2.13 -11.19 -1.28
C GLY A 166 -1.32 -12.12 -0.38
#